data_fa866b3f13dfa1cd88c8fa8f544acf1e
#
_entry.id   fa866b3f13dfa1cd88c8fa8f544acf1e
#
_cell.length_a   1.000
_cell.length_b   1.000
_cell.length_c   1.000
_cell.angle_alpha   90.00
_cell.angle_beta   90.00
_cell.angle_gamma   90.00
#
_symmetry.space_group_name_H-M   'P 1'
#
loop_
_entity.id
_entity.type
_entity.pdbx_description
1 polymer ?
#
loop_
_entity_poly.entity_id
_entity_poly.type
_entity_poly.pdbx_seq_one_letter_code
_entity_poly.pdbx_strand_id
1 'polypeptide(L)' 'MTPEQCKMARAGLNLGVRELAELAQVSTNTITRLERGESLYPRTVEAIRAALEDAGVEFIAENGGGAGVRLRKSE' A
#
# COMPACT_ATOMS: atom_id res chain seq x y z
N MET A 1 -3.05 5.16 5.37
CA MET A 1 -3.34 4.01 4.46
C MET A 1 -4.02 2.92 5.26
N THR A 2 -5.14 2.42 4.76
CA THR A 2 -5.85 1.32 5.40
C THR A 2 -5.35 -0.01 4.85
N PRO A 3 -5.63 -1.13 5.57
CA PRO A 3 -5.31 -2.46 5.02
C PRO A 3 -5.91 -2.69 3.64
N GLU A 4 -7.15 -2.25 3.44
CA GLU A 4 -7.84 -2.39 2.16
C GLU A 4 -7.15 -1.60 1.06
N GLN A 5 -6.70 -0.39 1.36
CA GLN A 5 -5.97 0.41 0.38
C GLN A 5 -4.67 -0.26 -0.04
N CYS A 6 -3.98 -0.89 0.91
CA CYS A 6 -2.75 -1.63 0.58
C CYS A 6 -3.04 -2.77 -0.39
N LYS A 7 -4.08 -3.55 -0.12
CA LYS A 7 -4.47 -4.66 -1.00
C LYS A 7 -4.88 -4.14 -2.38
N MET A 8 -5.69 -3.08 -2.42
CA MET A 8 -6.13 -2.49 -3.69
C MET A 8 -4.95 -1.97 -4.51
N ALA A 9 -4.00 -1.30 -3.84
CA ALA A 9 -2.83 -0.77 -4.51
C ALA A 9 -1.98 -1.89 -5.10
N ARG A 10 -1.74 -2.94 -4.31
CA ARG A 10 -0.98 -4.10 -4.82
C ARG A 10 -1.66 -4.70 -6.05
N ALA A 11 -2.97 -4.93 -5.93
CA ALA A 11 -3.73 -5.52 -7.03
C ALA A 11 -3.69 -4.63 -8.27
N GLY A 12 -3.87 -3.32 -8.09
CA GLY A 12 -3.84 -2.38 -9.21
C GLY A 12 -2.48 -2.30 -9.89
N LEU A 13 -1.41 -2.46 -9.13
CA LEU A 13 -0.05 -2.45 -9.66
C LEU A 13 0.44 -3.84 -10.06
N ASN A 14 -0.38 -4.86 -9.85
CA ASN A 14 -0.04 -6.25 -10.15
C ASN A 14 1.19 -6.71 -9.35
N LEU A 15 1.27 -6.28 -8.09
CA LEU A 15 2.37 -6.64 -7.19
C LEU A 15 1.91 -7.71 -6.20
N GLY A 16 2.73 -8.73 -6.04
CA GLY A 16 2.54 -9.67 -4.95
C GLY A 16 3.09 -9.12 -3.64
N VAL A 17 2.84 -9.83 -2.55
CA VAL A 17 3.35 -9.45 -1.24
C VAL A 17 4.87 -9.37 -1.24
N ARG A 18 5.53 -10.34 -1.87
CA ARG A 18 6.99 -10.37 -1.92
C ARG A 18 7.56 -9.17 -2.65
N GLU A 19 6.98 -8.83 -3.82
CA GLU A 19 7.46 -7.70 -4.59
C GLU A 19 7.30 -6.39 -3.81
N LEU A 20 6.16 -6.20 -3.15
CA LEU A 20 5.96 -4.99 -2.35
C LEU A 20 6.93 -4.94 -1.18
N ALA A 21 7.16 -6.08 -0.52
CA ALA A 21 8.11 -6.13 0.60
C ALA A 21 9.50 -5.71 0.14
N GLU A 22 9.92 -6.16 -1.04
CA GLU A 22 11.22 -5.77 -1.59
C GLU A 22 11.28 -4.28 -1.89
N LEU A 23 10.24 -3.74 -2.50
CA LEU A 23 10.20 -2.31 -2.82
C LEU A 23 10.22 -1.44 -1.56
N ALA A 24 9.53 -1.86 -0.53
CA ALA A 24 9.44 -1.11 0.73
C ALA A 24 10.58 -1.42 1.69
N GLN A 25 11.41 -2.42 1.36
CA GLN A 25 12.53 -2.89 2.20
C GLN A 25 12.05 -3.34 3.58
N VAL A 26 10.97 -4.12 3.57
CA VAL A 26 10.42 -4.74 4.78
C VAL A 26 10.23 -6.23 4.52
N SER A 27 9.93 -7.00 5.56
CA SER A 27 9.67 -8.42 5.39
C SER A 27 8.29 -8.65 4.80
N THR A 28 8.10 -9.82 4.16
CA THR A 28 6.78 -10.20 3.66
C THR A 28 5.78 -10.30 4.80
N ASN A 29 6.25 -10.75 5.97
CA ASN A 29 5.38 -10.84 7.15
C ASN A 29 4.85 -9.46 7.56
N THR A 30 5.67 -8.42 7.40
CA THR A 30 5.25 -7.05 7.71
C THR A 30 4.10 -6.63 6.81
N ILE A 31 4.17 -6.93 5.51
CA ILE A 31 3.08 -6.62 4.59
C ILE A 31 1.82 -7.38 4.98
N THR A 32 1.95 -8.68 5.26
CA THR A 32 0.82 -9.51 5.63
C THR A 32 0.14 -8.99 6.90
N ARG A 33 0.94 -8.58 7.89
CA ARG A 33 0.40 -8.05 9.14
C ARG A 33 -0.36 -6.75 8.91
N LEU A 34 0.18 -5.86 8.08
CA LEU A 34 -0.51 -4.63 7.74
C LEU A 34 -1.87 -4.93 7.10
N GLU A 35 -1.88 -5.86 6.16
CA GLU A 35 -3.11 -6.17 5.42
C GLU A 35 -4.14 -6.91 6.26
N ARG A 36 -3.73 -7.48 7.40
CA ARG A 36 -4.67 -8.07 8.36
C ARG A 36 -5.20 -7.04 9.35
N GLY A 37 -4.72 -5.80 9.30
CA GLY A 37 -5.17 -4.75 10.20
C GLY A 37 -4.39 -4.65 11.49
N GLU A 38 -3.23 -5.28 11.59
CA GLU A 38 -2.40 -5.17 12.79
C GLU A 38 -1.69 -3.83 12.83
N SER A 39 -1.46 -3.33 14.04
CA SER A 39 -0.73 -2.07 14.22
C SER A 39 0.74 -2.27 13.89
N LEU A 40 1.29 -1.34 13.13
CA LEU A 40 2.72 -1.28 12.83
C LEU A 40 3.22 0.11 13.21
N TYR A 41 4.54 0.25 13.31
CA TYR A 41 5.12 1.56 13.54
C TYR A 41 4.76 2.49 12.39
N PRO A 42 4.47 3.78 12.68
CA PRO A 42 4.13 4.74 11.62
C PRO A 42 5.18 4.82 10.52
N ARG A 43 6.48 4.76 10.86
CA ARG A 43 7.53 4.81 9.84
C ARG A 43 7.49 3.60 8.92
N THR A 44 7.07 2.44 9.43
CA THR A 44 6.94 1.23 8.61
C THR A 44 5.79 1.38 7.63
N VAL A 45 4.65 1.89 8.10
CA VAL A 45 3.50 2.16 7.25
C VAL A 45 3.86 3.18 6.18
N GLU A 46 4.59 4.24 6.56
CA GLU A 46 5.02 5.27 5.60
C GLU A 46 5.96 4.70 4.53
N ALA A 47 6.86 3.80 4.91
CA ALA A 47 7.77 3.18 3.93
C ALA A 47 6.98 2.37 2.90
N ILE A 48 5.97 1.64 3.36
CA ILE A 48 5.12 0.85 2.46
C ILE A 48 4.30 1.77 1.55
N ARG A 49 3.72 2.83 2.13
CA ARG A 49 2.96 3.81 1.37
C ARG A 49 3.82 4.47 0.30
N ALA A 50 5.03 4.92 0.67
CA ALA A 50 5.93 5.57 -0.28
C ALA A 50 6.31 4.63 -1.42
N ALA A 51 6.54 3.35 -1.13
CA ALA A 51 6.86 2.38 -2.17
C ALA A 51 5.71 2.24 -3.17
N LEU A 52 4.48 2.19 -2.67
CA LEU A 52 3.30 2.08 -3.54
C LEU A 52 3.09 3.36 -4.35
N GLU A 53 3.28 4.54 -3.73
CA GLU A 53 3.16 5.81 -4.44
C GLU A 53 4.21 5.92 -5.54
N ASP A 54 5.44 5.54 -5.24
CA ASP A 54 6.51 5.55 -6.24
C ASP A 54 6.22 4.60 -7.39
N ALA A 55 5.52 3.52 -7.11
CA ALA A 55 5.16 2.54 -8.14
C ALA A 55 3.96 2.97 -8.98
N GLY A 56 3.27 4.06 -8.62
CA GLY A 56 2.26 4.64 -9.48
C GLY A 56 0.85 4.71 -8.91
N VAL A 57 0.70 4.67 -7.60
CA VAL A 57 -0.62 4.73 -6.96
C VAL A 57 -0.81 6.07 -6.27
N GLU A 58 -2.02 6.61 -6.32
CA GLU A 58 -2.46 7.72 -5.47
C GLU A 58 -3.45 7.17 -4.46
N PHE A 59 -3.29 7.55 -3.20
CA PHE A 59 -4.21 7.15 -2.15
C PHE A 59 -5.29 8.20 -2.00
N ILE A 60 -6.54 7.75 -1.93
CA ILE A 60 -7.71 8.61 -1.79
C ILE A 60 -8.25 8.43 -0.38
N ALA A 61 -8.21 9.52 0.40
CA ALA A 61 -8.68 9.48 1.77
C ALA A 61 -10.20 9.32 1.82
N GLU A 62 -10.67 8.82 2.95
CA GLU A 62 -12.10 8.73 3.21
C GLU A 62 -12.71 10.13 3.15
N ASN A 63 -13.73 10.32 2.32
CA ASN A 63 -14.39 11.62 2.18
C ASN A 63 -15.89 11.44 1.93
N GLY A 64 -16.47 10.42 2.54
CA GLY A 64 -17.89 10.10 2.37
C GLY A 64 -18.14 8.98 1.39
N GLY A 65 -17.14 8.65 0.58
CA GLY A 65 -17.24 7.57 -0.39
C GLY A 65 -16.36 6.37 -0.10
N GLY A 66 -15.71 6.38 1.06
CA GLY A 66 -14.77 5.32 1.44
C GLY A 66 -13.36 5.61 0.94
N ALA A 67 -12.38 5.08 1.66
CA ALA A 67 -10.97 5.21 1.26
C ALA A 67 -10.71 4.35 0.03
N GLY A 68 -9.86 4.83 -0.86
CA GLY A 68 -9.56 4.09 -2.08
C GLY A 68 -8.19 4.39 -2.62
N VAL A 69 -7.95 3.91 -3.82
CA VAL A 69 -6.69 4.15 -4.55
C VAL A 69 -7.01 4.41 -6.00
N ARG A 70 -6.07 5.05 -6.68
CA ARG A 70 -6.17 5.31 -8.10
C ARG A 70 -4.79 5.14 -8.71
N LEU A 71 -4.72 4.51 -9.88
CA LEU A 71 -3.46 4.44 -10.61
C LEU A 71 -3.22 5.78 -11.28
N ARG A 72 -1.98 6.29 -11.17
CA ARG A 72 -1.62 7.53 -11.85
C ARG A 72 -1.51 7.27 -13.33
N LYS A 73 -1.92 8.26 -14.13
CA LYS A 73 -1.74 8.16 -15.57
C LYS A 73 -0.26 8.21 -15.91
N SER A 74 0.14 7.36 -16.83
CA SER A 74 1.45 7.47 -17.46
C SER A 74 1.39 8.55 -18.53
N GLU A 75 2.43 9.34 -18.60
CA GLU A 75 2.58 10.36 -19.62
C GLU A 75 3.47 9.84 -20.74
#